data_25165b877ef48c8a77ee1610356d4fe6
#
_entry.id   25165b877ef48c8a77ee1610356d4fe6
#
_cell.length_a   1.000
_cell.length_b   1.000
_cell.length_c   1.000
_cell.angle_alpha   90.00
_cell.angle_beta   90.00
_cell.angle_gamma   90.00
#
_symmetry.space_group_name_H-M   'P 1'
#
loop_
_entity.id
_entity.type
_entity.pdbx_description
1 polymer ?
#
loop_
_entity_poly.entity_id
_entity_poly.type
_entity_poly.pdbx_seq_one_letter_code
_entity_poly.pdbx_strand_id
1 'polypeptide(L)'
;MVYWRIIRKSYRRNLQYRLSHVVNNVASSIFGLVFIAIWTGVLSGKQVYGPYDVKTMGFYIAICQSVLWMTTFLSPGLNVQIAVRSGAVSLDMIKPIHYLWYRLSQEFGRLLYNACYRSVPIGLLLGLAVGFFFPSQPFTYFWFILSLLLGTYIGMLLFYLAGISSFWTTEIRWVHLILLSLIFGLGGQMIPIDLMPGVIGKVAPYLPFSAMIYYPVMTLLELAPPYGMLVQVGWALVLTAVALLVTKMARRKLEIQGG
;
A
#
# COMPACT_ATOMS: atom_id res chain seq x y z
N MET A 1 25.56 -0.95 1.62
CA MET A 1 25.58 -2.32 2.17
C MET A 1 24.66 -2.53 3.38
N VAL A 2 24.55 -1.58 4.32
CA VAL A 2 23.77 -1.74 5.59
C VAL A 2 22.27 -1.97 5.32
N TYR A 3 21.62 -1.10 4.53
CA TYR A 3 20.19 -1.22 4.24
C TYR A 3 19.80 -2.56 3.58
N TRP A 4 20.62 -3.08 2.67
CA TRP A 4 20.40 -4.40 2.06
C TRP A 4 20.41 -5.54 3.09
N ARG A 5 21.32 -5.48 4.08
CA ARG A 5 21.34 -6.45 5.18
C ARG A 5 20.06 -6.40 6.03
N ILE A 6 19.54 -5.20 6.28
CA ILE A 6 18.29 -4.99 7.01
C ILE A 6 17.11 -5.61 6.22
N ILE A 7 17.01 -5.30 4.93
CA ILE A 7 15.99 -5.85 4.02
C ILE A 7 16.01 -7.38 4.05
N ARG A 8 17.20 -7.98 3.82
CA ARG A 8 17.36 -9.43 3.81
C ARG A 8 17.00 -10.09 5.16
N LYS A 9 17.38 -9.46 6.27
CA LYS A 9 17.02 -9.95 7.62
C LYS A 9 15.51 -9.90 7.84
N SER A 10 14.86 -8.81 7.45
CA SER A 10 13.40 -8.66 7.55
C SER A 10 12.67 -9.68 6.68
N TYR A 11 13.08 -9.86 5.43
CA TYR A 11 12.54 -10.89 4.54
C TYR A 11 12.61 -12.30 5.17
N ARG A 12 13.80 -12.70 5.65
CA ARG A 12 14.01 -14.01 6.27
C ARG A 12 13.16 -14.24 7.52
N ARG A 13 12.95 -13.21 8.33
CA ARG A 13 12.10 -13.29 9.53
C ARG A 13 10.65 -13.65 9.18
N ASN A 14 10.13 -13.14 8.08
CA ASN A 14 8.76 -13.40 7.65
C ASN A 14 8.55 -14.82 7.09
N LEU A 15 9.60 -15.52 6.64
CA LEU A 15 9.52 -16.90 6.18
C LEU A 15 9.10 -17.91 7.26
N GLN A 16 9.17 -17.54 8.54
CA GLN A 16 8.88 -18.43 9.66
C GLN A 16 7.36 -18.67 9.88
N TYR A 17 6.48 -17.80 9.37
CA TYR A 17 5.04 -17.81 9.65
C TYR A 17 4.19 -18.43 8.53
N ARG A 18 4.54 -19.64 8.06
CA ARG A 18 3.95 -20.26 6.85
C ARG A 18 2.43 -20.46 6.91
N LEU A 19 1.89 -20.99 8.01
CA LEU A 19 0.47 -21.29 8.12
C LEU A 19 -0.42 -20.03 8.09
N SER A 20 0.02 -18.97 8.79
CA SER A 20 -0.69 -17.68 8.79
C SER A 20 -0.84 -17.09 7.38
N HIS A 21 0.11 -17.40 6.48
CA HIS A 21 0.05 -16.87 5.10
C HIS A 21 -1.00 -17.57 4.26
N VAL A 22 -1.14 -18.89 4.40
CA VAL A 22 -2.16 -19.66 3.67
C VAL A 22 -3.56 -19.18 4.07
N VAL A 23 -3.83 -19.06 5.37
CA VAL A 23 -5.13 -18.57 5.88
C VAL A 23 -5.44 -17.17 5.36
N ASN A 24 -4.47 -16.26 5.42
CA ASN A 24 -4.66 -14.89 4.93
C ASN A 24 -4.87 -14.83 3.40
N ASN A 25 -4.18 -15.67 2.62
CA ASN A 25 -4.36 -15.74 1.18
C ASN A 25 -5.76 -16.24 0.81
N VAL A 26 -6.24 -17.29 1.48
CA VAL A 26 -7.60 -17.79 1.30
C VAL A 26 -8.64 -16.72 1.65
N ALA A 27 -8.50 -16.08 2.82
CA ALA A 27 -9.41 -15.01 3.25
C ALA A 27 -9.43 -13.83 2.27
N SER A 28 -8.25 -13.38 1.80
CA SER A 28 -8.17 -12.30 0.80
C SER A 28 -8.76 -12.70 -0.54
N SER A 29 -8.59 -13.95 -0.97
CA SER A 29 -9.17 -14.45 -2.21
C SER A 29 -10.70 -14.57 -2.11
N ILE A 30 -11.24 -15.05 -1.00
CA ILE A 30 -12.68 -15.06 -0.74
C ILE A 30 -13.25 -13.65 -0.79
N PHE A 31 -12.60 -12.69 -0.12
CA PHE A 31 -13.01 -11.30 -0.16
C PHE A 31 -13.01 -10.75 -1.59
N GLY A 32 -11.98 -11.03 -2.39
CA GLY A 32 -11.91 -10.67 -3.80
C GLY A 32 -13.05 -11.28 -4.62
N LEU A 33 -13.34 -12.57 -4.44
CA LEU A 33 -14.44 -13.26 -5.13
C LEU A 33 -15.80 -12.67 -4.77
N VAL A 34 -16.04 -12.32 -3.51
CA VAL A 34 -17.26 -11.64 -3.06
C VAL A 34 -17.43 -10.30 -3.78
N PHE A 35 -16.37 -9.48 -3.86
CA PHE A 35 -16.42 -8.20 -4.58
C PHE A 35 -16.65 -8.39 -6.09
N ILE A 36 -16.00 -9.38 -6.70
CA ILE A 36 -16.24 -9.72 -8.11
C ILE A 36 -17.72 -10.12 -8.31
N ALA A 37 -18.28 -10.93 -7.42
CA ALA A 37 -19.69 -11.34 -7.52
C ALA A 37 -20.65 -10.14 -7.36
N ILE A 38 -20.37 -9.23 -6.41
CA ILE A 38 -21.17 -8.00 -6.22
C ILE A 38 -21.15 -7.16 -7.51
N TRP A 39 -19.98 -6.88 -8.06
CA TRP A 39 -19.86 -6.07 -9.27
C TRP A 39 -20.43 -6.77 -10.50
N THR A 40 -20.29 -8.09 -10.60
CA THR A 40 -20.97 -8.87 -11.64
C THR A 40 -22.49 -8.67 -11.56
N GLY A 41 -23.08 -8.74 -10.36
CA GLY A 41 -24.50 -8.48 -10.16
C GLY A 41 -24.91 -7.05 -10.51
N VAL A 42 -24.08 -6.05 -10.13
CA VAL A 42 -24.36 -4.64 -10.45
C VAL A 42 -24.31 -4.35 -11.95
N LEU A 43 -23.37 -4.96 -12.66
CA LEU A 43 -23.17 -4.74 -14.10
C LEU A 43 -24.01 -5.66 -14.98
N SER A 44 -24.58 -6.76 -14.44
CA SER A 44 -25.45 -7.68 -15.17
C SER A 44 -26.71 -6.95 -15.67
N GLY A 45 -26.96 -7.04 -16.97
CA GLY A 45 -28.14 -6.44 -17.60
C GLY A 45 -28.07 -4.92 -17.81
N LYS A 46 -26.95 -4.27 -17.50
CA LYS A 46 -26.73 -2.83 -17.74
C LYS A 46 -25.69 -2.63 -18.83
N GLN A 47 -25.85 -1.54 -19.59
CA GLN A 47 -24.81 -1.09 -20.51
C GLN A 47 -23.58 -0.65 -19.72
N VAL A 48 -22.42 -0.80 -20.36
CA VAL A 48 -21.09 -0.50 -19.84
C VAL A 48 -21.02 0.85 -19.08
N TYR A 49 -20.46 0.84 -17.87
CA TYR A 49 -20.18 2.05 -17.09
C TYR A 49 -18.75 2.55 -17.35
N GLY A 50 -18.59 3.53 -18.24
CA GLY A 50 -17.28 4.01 -18.63
C GLY A 50 -16.44 2.89 -19.28
N PRO A 51 -15.18 2.64 -18.85
CA PRO A 51 -14.33 1.58 -19.39
C PRO A 51 -14.62 0.18 -18.80
N TYR A 52 -15.59 0.05 -17.87
CA TYR A 52 -15.82 -1.16 -17.10
C TYR A 52 -17.01 -1.96 -17.61
N ASP A 53 -16.75 -3.07 -18.24
CA ASP A 53 -17.66 -4.20 -18.38
C ASP A 53 -17.45 -5.20 -17.22
N VAL A 54 -18.26 -6.27 -17.17
CA VAL A 54 -18.15 -7.31 -16.14
C VAL A 54 -16.74 -7.90 -16.07
N LYS A 55 -16.11 -8.11 -17.22
CA LYS A 55 -14.79 -8.73 -17.33
C LYS A 55 -13.68 -7.79 -16.85
N THR A 56 -13.67 -6.55 -17.34
CA THR A 56 -12.69 -5.53 -16.96
C THR A 56 -12.78 -5.19 -15.48
N MET A 57 -14.00 -5.11 -14.92
CA MET A 57 -14.21 -4.92 -13.48
C MET A 57 -13.69 -6.12 -12.68
N GLY A 58 -13.88 -7.35 -13.16
CA GLY A 58 -13.30 -8.54 -12.54
C GLY A 58 -11.77 -8.49 -12.49
N PHE A 59 -11.13 -8.10 -13.58
CA PHE A 59 -9.67 -7.89 -13.63
C PHE A 59 -9.22 -6.78 -12.66
N TYR A 60 -9.94 -5.64 -12.66
CA TYR A 60 -9.66 -4.53 -11.75
C TYR A 60 -9.63 -5.00 -10.29
N ILE A 61 -10.67 -5.71 -9.84
CA ILE A 61 -10.76 -6.20 -8.46
C ILE A 61 -9.69 -7.24 -8.16
N ALA A 62 -9.43 -8.18 -9.08
CA ALA A 62 -8.40 -9.19 -8.91
C ALA A 62 -7.00 -8.59 -8.74
N ILE A 63 -6.67 -7.57 -9.55
CA ILE A 63 -5.40 -6.84 -9.46
C ILE A 63 -5.35 -6.02 -8.18
N CYS A 64 -6.44 -5.30 -7.81
CA CYS A 64 -6.53 -4.57 -6.54
C CYS A 64 -6.20 -5.48 -5.36
N GLN A 65 -6.84 -6.64 -5.26
CA GLN A 65 -6.61 -7.60 -4.17
C GLN A 65 -5.16 -8.11 -4.14
N SER A 66 -4.58 -8.32 -5.31
CA SER A 66 -3.18 -8.73 -5.44
C SER A 66 -2.22 -7.68 -4.88
N VAL A 67 -2.39 -6.39 -5.23
CA VAL A 67 -1.45 -5.32 -4.82
C VAL A 67 -1.62 -4.83 -3.39
N LEU A 68 -2.77 -5.10 -2.73
CA LEU A 68 -3.06 -4.65 -1.36
C LEU A 68 -2.00 -5.05 -0.33
N TRP A 69 -1.44 -6.25 -0.46
CA TRP A 69 -0.42 -6.74 0.46
C TRP A 69 0.93 -6.03 0.32
N MET A 70 1.11 -5.26 -0.75
CA MET A 70 2.29 -4.42 -0.96
C MET A 70 2.04 -2.96 -0.59
N THR A 71 0.81 -2.47 -0.71
CA THR A 71 0.50 -1.05 -0.60
C THR A 71 -0.23 -0.68 0.69
N THR A 72 -1.11 -1.55 1.19
CA THR A 72 -2.05 -1.23 2.28
C THR A 72 -1.83 -2.05 3.53
N PHE A 73 -1.62 -3.36 3.42
CA PHE A 73 -1.44 -4.22 4.60
C PHE A 73 -0.01 -4.18 5.13
N LEU A 74 0.45 -2.98 5.46
CA LEU A 74 1.74 -2.69 6.06
C LEU A 74 1.73 -2.94 7.58
N SER A 75 2.91 -3.00 8.18
CA SER A 75 3.03 -3.05 9.64
C SER A 75 2.41 -1.79 10.25
N PRO A 76 1.53 -1.89 11.27
CA PRO A 76 0.93 -0.72 11.92
C PRO A 76 2.00 0.29 12.36
N GLY A 77 1.92 1.51 11.83
CA GLY A 77 2.90 2.57 12.07
C GLY A 77 4.36 2.16 11.84
N LEU A 78 4.61 1.20 10.94
CA LEU A 78 5.92 0.57 10.70
C LEU A 78 6.62 0.12 12.00
N ASN A 79 5.83 -0.32 13.00
CA ASN A 79 6.29 -0.71 14.34
C ASN A 79 7.03 0.40 15.12
N VAL A 80 6.88 1.66 14.74
CA VAL A 80 7.49 2.79 15.45
C VAL A 80 6.90 2.92 16.86
N GLN A 81 5.57 2.83 17.00
CA GLN A 81 4.90 2.90 18.30
C GLN A 81 5.43 1.85 19.28
N ILE A 82 5.64 0.61 18.81
CA ILE A 82 6.18 -0.46 19.65
C ILE A 82 7.58 -0.08 20.16
N ALA A 83 8.42 0.47 19.30
CA ALA A 83 9.76 0.90 19.68
C ALA A 83 9.75 2.09 20.64
N VAL A 84 8.81 3.04 20.48
CA VAL A 84 8.64 4.18 21.39
C VAL A 84 8.18 3.68 22.78
N ARG A 85 7.17 2.82 22.83
CA ARG A 85 6.64 2.30 24.10
C ARG A 85 7.63 1.43 24.87
N SER A 86 8.47 0.67 24.16
CA SER A 86 9.51 -0.18 24.80
C SER A 86 10.81 0.55 25.10
N GLY A 87 10.93 1.84 24.74
CA GLY A 87 12.19 2.59 24.84
C GLY A 87 13.26 2.19 23.82
N ALA A 88 13.03 1.14 23.01
CA ALA A 88 13.99 0.67 22.01
C ALA A 88 14.28 1.71 20.92
N VAL A 89 13.43 2.71 20.78
CA VAL A 89 13.62 3.82 19.84
C VAL A 89 14.92 4.60 20.09
N SER A 90 15.33 4.77 21.36
CA SER A 90 16.56 5.44 21.73
C SER A 90 17.78 4.72 21.14
N LEU A 91 17.81 3.39 21.27
CA LEU A 91 18.87 2.55 20.68
C LEU A 91 18.84 2.55 19.15
N ASP A 92 17.65 2.63 18.55
CA ASP A 92 17.52 2.70 17.10
C ASP A 92 18.00 4.04 16.52
N MET A 93 17.78 5.14 17.24
CA MET A 93 18.18 6.49 16.80
C MET A 93 19.67 6.81 17.00
N ILE A 94 20.39 6.05 17.84
CA ILE A 94 21.86 6.17 18.01
C ILE A 94 22.60 5.50 16.84
N LYS A 95 21.96 4.58 16.11
CA LYS A 95 22.60 3.90 14.98
C LYS A 95 23.08 4.92 13.93
N PRO A 96 24.25 4.70 13.28
CA PRO A 96 24.82 5.60 12.28
C PRO A 96 24.08 5.52 10.93
N ILE A 97 22.74 5.47 10.99
CA ILE A 97 21.83 5.43 9.83
C ILE A 97 20.59 6.26 10.14
N HIS A 98 20.03 6.89 9.13
CA HIS A 98 18.84 7.70 9.32
C HIS A 98 17.63 6.84 9.68
N TYR A 99 16.89 7.20 10.74
CA TYR A 99 15.80 6.39 11.32
C TYR A 99 14.66 6.09 10.34
N LEU A 100 14.25 7.08 9.51
CA LEU A 100 13.27 6.87 8.45
C LEU A 100 13.69 5.72 7.53
N TRP A 101 14.89 5.81 6.94
CA TRP A 101 15.37 4.81 6.00
C TRP A 101 15.57 3.44 6.64
N TYR A 102 15.93 3.40 7.92
CA TYR A 102 15.99 2.17 8.70
C TYR A 102 14.62 1.48 8.75
N ARG A 103 13.56 2.22 9.13
CA ARG A 103 12.20 1.68 9.22
C ARG A 103 11.64 1.28 7.86
N LEU A 104 11.83 2.11 6.84
CA LEU A 104 11.43 1.78 5.47
C LEU A 104 12.14 0.53 4.94
N SER A 105 13.45 0.36 5.23
CA SER A 105 14.18 -0.84 4.81
C SER A 105 13.67 -2.11 5.50
N GLN A 106 13.29 -2.04 6.77
CA GLN A 106 12.67 -3.17 7.46
C GLN A 106 11.33 -3.56 6.83
N GLU A 107 10.49 -2.57 6.55
CA GLU A 107 9.19 -2.83 5.92
C GLU A 107 9.33 -3.31 4.50
N PHE A 108 10.24 -2.75 3.71
CA PHE A 108 10.50 -3.19 2.35
C PHE A 108 10.90 -4.67 2.28
N GLY A 109 11.71 -5.15 3.22
CA GLY A 109 12.03 -6.57 3.33
C GLY A 109 10.80 -7.45 3.58
N ARG A 110 9.82 -6.97 4.36
CA ARG A 110 8.52 -7.63 4.55
C ARG A 110 7.67 -7.59 3.28
N LEU A 111 7.68 -6.47 2.58
CA LEU A 111 6.91 -6.30 1.34
C LEU A 111 7.42 -7.18 0.20
N LEU A 112 8.73 -7.37 0.07
CA LEU A 112 9.28 -8.36 -0.87
C LEU A 112 8.77 -9.77 -0.56
N TYR A 113 8.67 -10.12 0.72
CA TYR A 113 8.05 -11.36 1.13
C TYR A 113 6.57 -11.42 0.75
N ASN A 114 5.79 -10.37 1.05
CA ASN A 114 4.37 -10.29 0.70
C ASN A 114 4.14 -10.37 -0.81
N ALA A 115 5.00 -9.75 -1.63
CA ALA A 115 4.92 -9.85 -3.08
C ALA A 115 4.93 -11.30 -3.56
N CYS A 116 5.91 -12.08 -3.10
CA CYS A 116 6.07 -13.47 -3.52
C CYS A 116 5.03 -14.44 -2.94
N TYR A 117 4.71 -14.29 -1.65
CA TYR A 117 3.93 -15.30 -0.91
C TYR A 117 2.47 -14.90 -0.63
N ARG A 118 2.07 -13.68 -0.99
CA ARG A 118 0.70 -13.19 -0.85
C ARG A 118 0.16 -12.60 -2.15
N SER A 119 0.75 -11.53 -2.66
CA SER A 119 0.26 -10.84 -3.86
C SER A 119 0.19 -11.77 -5.07
N VAL A 120 1.25 -12.49 -5.38
CA VAL A 120 1.28 -13.43 -6.51
C VAL A 120 0.27 -14.58 -6.33
N PRO A 121 0.22 -15.33 -5.20
CA PRO A 121 -0.77 -16.39 -5.02
C PRO A 121 -2.21 -15.89 -5.08
N ILE A 122 -2.55 -14.73 -4.49
CA ILE A 122 -3.89 -14.14 -4.53
C ILE A 122 -4.24 -13.77 -5.98
N GLY A 123 -3.31 -13.11 -6.70
CA GLY A 123 -3.51 -12.77 -8.11
C GLY A 123 -3.73 -13.99 -8.99
N LEU A 124 -3.00 -15.09 -8.76
CA LEU A 124 -3.20 -16.35 -9.47
C LEU A 124 -4.56 -16.97 -9.15
N LEU A 125 -4.97 -17.05 -7.88
CA LEU A 125 -6.26 -17.63 -7.47
C LEU A 125 -7.43 -16.85 -8.07
N LEU A 126 -7.39 -15.51 -8.01
CA LEU A 126 -8.44 -14.68 -8.59
C LEU A 126 -8.39 -14.69 -10.12
N GLY A 127 -7.20 -14.75 -10.72
CA GLY A 127 -7.03 -14.89 -12.16
C GLY A 127 -7.59 -16.20 -12.72
N LEU A 128 -7.54 -17.28 -11.94
CA LEU A 128 -8.21 -18.55 -12.33
C LEU A 128 -9.74 -18.42 -12.34
N ALA A 129 -10.31 -17.53 -11.52
CA ALA A 129 -11.76 -17.32 -11.44
C ALA A 129 -12.29 -16.37 -12.53
N VAL A 130 -11.58 -15.28 -12.84
CA VAL A 130 -12.04 -14.23 -13.77
C VAL A 130 -11.30 -14.22 -15.11
N GLY A 131 -10.26 -15.02 -15.24
CA GLY A 131 -9.29 -14.98 -16.34
C GLY A 131 -8.08 -14.11 -15.99
N PHE A 132 -7.08 -14.15 -16.86
CA PHE A 132 -5.88 -13.34 -16.73
C PHE A 132 -5.94 -12.17 -17.73
N PHE A 133 -5.58 -10.98 -17.24
CA PHE A 133 -5.38 -9.83 -18.10
C PHE A 133 -3.92 -9.76 -18.54
N PHE A 134 -3.73 -9.60 -19.84
CA PHE A 134 -2.41 -9.39 -20.44
C PHE A 134 -2.43 -8.05 -21.18
N PRO A 135 -1.59 -7.09 -20.80
CA PRO A 135 -1.46 -5.82 -21.49
C PRO A 135 -1.10 -6.00 -22.96
N SER A 136 -1.63 -5.12 -23.81
CA SER A 136 -1.35 -5.12 -25.26
C SER A 136 0.10 -4.83 -25.57
N GLN A 137 0.74 -4.00 -24.74
CA GLN A 137 2.13 -3.60 -24.90
C GLN A 137 3.01 -4.16 -23.79
N PRO A 138 4.12 -4.86 -24.11
CA PRO A 138 5.02 -5.40 -23.06
C PRO A 138 5.60 -4.32 -22.15
N PHE A 139 5.75 -3.08 -22.64
CA PHE A 139 6.27 -1.95 -21.86
C PHE A 139 5.33 -1.50 -20.74
N THR A 140 4.06 -1.86 -20.77
CA THR A 140 3.07 -1.64 -19.70
C THR A 140 3.49 -2.30 -18.37
N TYR A 141 4.12 -3.47 -18.43
CA TYR A 141 4.64 -4.12 -17.22
C TYR A 141 5.72 -3.29 -16.51
N PHE A 142 6.58 -2.61 -17.27
CA PHE A 142 7.58 -1.71 -16.70
C PHE A 142 6.91 -0.54 -15.95
N TRP A 143 5.93 0.10 -16.59
CA TRP A 143 5.18 1.20 -15.97
C TRP A 143 4.36 0.75 -14.77
N PHE A 144 3.77 -0.44 -14.83
CA PHE A 144 3.07 -1.05 -13.70
C PHE A 144 4.00 -1.26 -12.51
N ILE A 145 5.16 -1.85 -12.72
CA ILE A 145 6.14 -2.10 -11.64
C ILE A 145 6.60 -0.76 -11.04
N LEU A 146 6.89 0.24 -11.86
CA LEU A 146 7.30 1.55 -11.39
C LEU A 146 6.18 2.23 -10.57
N SER A 147 4.95 2.22 -11.07
CA SER A 147 3.77 2.76 -10.38
C SER A 147 3.50 2.01 -9.07
N LEU A 148 3.62 0.69 -9.06
CA LEU A 148 3.46 -0.13 -7.86
C LEU A 148 4.54 0.16 -6.80
N LEU A 149 5.79 0.36 -7.22
CA LEU A 149 6.87 0.74 -6.31
C LEU A 149 6.65 2.13 -5.72
N LEU A 150 6.19 3.11 -6.52
CA LEU A 150 5.82 4.43 -6.05
C LEU A 150 4.63 4.37 -5.07
N GLY A 151 3.57 3.64 -5.41
CA GLY A 151 2.41 3.44 -4.55
C GLY A 151 2.78 2.76 -3.22
N THR A 152 3.62 1.74 -3.28
CA THR A 152 4.19 1.06 -2.10
C THR A 152 4.99 2.03 -1.23
N TYR A 153 5.82 2.85 -1.84
CA TYR A 153 6.64 3.84 -1.14
C TYR A 153 5.78 4.90 -0.45
N ILE A 154 4.76 5.43 -1.14
CA ILE A 154 3.77 6.36 -0.57
C ILE A 154 3.07 5.72 0.64
N GLY A 155 2.62 4.47 0.51
CA GLY A 155 2.02 3.71 1.61
C GLY A 155 2.96 3.62 2.81
N MET A 156 4.22 3.22 2.61
CA MET A 156 5.21 3.16 3.68
C MET A 156 5.39 4.51 4.37
N LEU A 157 5.40 5.63 3.64
CA LEU A 157 5.53 6.97 4.22
C LEU A 157 4.30 7.36 5.05
N LEU A 158 3.08 7.10 4.57
CA LEU A 158 1.85 7.37 5.32
C LEU A 158 1.80 6.56 6.62
N PHE A 159 2.11 5.27 6.56
CA PHE A 159 2.18 4.42 7.76
C PHE A 159 3.32 4.82 8.70
N TYR A 160 4.44 5.26 8.17
CA TYR A 160 5.53 5.81 8.98
C TYR A 160 5.10 7.08 9.71
N LEU A 161 4.42 8.02 9.03
CA LEU A 161 3.90 9.24 9.63
C LEU A 161 2.87 8.94 10.72
N ALA A 162 1.98 7.98 10.49
CA ALA A 162 1.08 7.49 11.53
C ALA A 162 1.85 6.91 12.72
N GLY A 163 2.93 6.16 12.46
CA GLY A 163 3.75 5.56 13.51
C GLY A 163 4.55 6.56 14.33
N ILE A 164 5.19 7.52 13.66
CA ILE A 164 6.04 8.51 14.33
C ILE A 164 5.24 9.51 15.18
N SER A 165 3.92 9.66 14.92
CA SER A 165 3.05 10.46 15.79
C SER A 165 3.01 9.93 17.24
N SER A 166 3.41 8.65 17.46
CA SER A 166 3.52 8.07 18.80
C SER A 166 4.54 8.77 19.72
N PHE A 167 5.41 9.60 19.19
CA PHE A 167 6.26 10.47 20.00
C PHE A 167 5.47 11.57 20.73
N TRP A 168 4.28 11.92 20.22
CA TRP A 168 3.42 12.97 20.80
C TRP A 168 2.13 12.42 21.38
N THR A 169 1.70 11.23 20.95
CA THR A 169 0.49 10.56 21.42
C THR A 169 0.84 9.18 21.98
N THR A 170 0.22 8.79 23.07
CA THR A 170 0.45 7.46 23.67
C THR A 170 -0.18 6.34 22.84
N GLU A 171 -1.19 6.66 22.01
CA GLU A 171 -1.99 5.69 21.27
C GLU A 171 -2.18 6.12 19.82
N ILE A 172 -1.73 5.28 18.88
CA ILE A 172 -1.89 5.53 17.43
C ILE A 172 -2.95 4.63 16.78
N ARG A 173 -3.67 3.84 17.56
CA ARG A 173 -4.68 2.91 17.04
C ARG A 173 -5.72 3.64 16.20
N TRP A 174 -6.21 4.77 16.70
CA TRP A 174 -7.17 5.59 15.99
C TRP A 174 -6.60 6.22 14.72
N VAL A 175 -5.37 6.70 14.77
CA VAL A 175 -4.66 7.23 13.59
C VAL A 175 -4.55 6.16 12.51
N HIS A 176 -4.22 4.94 12.89
CA HIS A 176 -4.12 3.80 11.98
C HIS A 176 -5.48 3.41 11.39
N LEU A 177 -6.55 3.39 12.20
CA LEU A 177 -7.91 3.11 11.72
C LEU A 177 -8.40 4.17 10.74
N ILE A 178 -8.20 5.46 11.04
CA ILE A 178 -8.53 6.56 10.15
C ILE A 178 -7.76 6.44 8.83
N LEU A 179 -6.46 6.18 8.90
CA LEU A 179 -5.62 5.99 7.71
C LEU A 179 -6.14 4.84 6.83
N LEU A 180 -6.45 3.69 7.42
CA LEU A 180 -7.02 2.55 6.68
C LEU A 180 -8.38 2.92 6.08
N SER A 181 -9.26 3.58 6.81
CA SER A 181 -10.57 4.00 6.30
C SER A 181 -10.45 4.93 5.10
N LEU A 182 -9.49 5.86 5.12
CA LEU A 182 -9.20 6.75 4.00
C LEU A 182 -8.64 5.99 2.79
N ILE A 183 -7.73 5.03 3.02
CA ILE A 183 -7.18 4.20 1.95
C ILE A 183 -8.28 3.34 1.30
N PHE A 184 -9.13 2.68 2.11
CA PHE A 184 -10.22 1.86 1.59
C PHE A 184 -11.32 2.68 0.91
N GLY A 185 -11.65 3.86 1.44
CA GLY A 185 -12.70 4.73 0.90
C GLY A 185 -12.27 5.53 -0.32
N LEU A 186 -11.00 5.98 -0.38
CA LEU A 186 -10.51 6.91 -1.41
C LEU A 186 -9.38 6.34 -2.27
N GLY A 187 -8.94 5.12 -2.00
CA GLY A 187 -7.86 4.47 -2.74
C GLY A 187 -8.29 3.73 -3.99
N GLY A 188 -9.60 3.62 -4.25
CA GLY A 188 -10.13 2.96 -5.45
C GLY A 188 -10.24 1.43 -5.31
N GLN A 189 -10.00 0.84 -4.15
CA GLN A 189 -10.03 -0.60 -3.98
C GLN A 189 -11.43 -1.21 -4.12
N MET A 190 -12.43 -0.59 -3.51
CA MET A 190 -13.82 -1.11 -3.49
C MET A 190 -14.61 -0.64 -4.70
N ILE A 191 -14.39 0.62 -5.09
CA ILE A 191 -15.05 1.29 -6.21
C ILE A 191 -13.97 2.01 -7.00
N PRO A 192 -13.82 1.77 -8.30
CA PRO A 192 -12.94 2.59 -9.14
C PRO A 192 -13.23 4.08 -8.94
N ILE A 193 -12.18 4.89 -8.87
CA ILE A 193 -12.33 6.32 -8.53
C ILE A 193 -13.16 7.06 -9.57
N ASP A 194 -13.07 6.66 -10.82
CA ASP A 194 -13.84 7.22 -11.95
C ASP A 194 -15.36 7.02 -11.79
N LEU A 195 -15.78 6.03 -11.01
CA LEU A 195 -17.18 5.74 -10.72
C LEU A 195 -17.69 6.45 -9.46
N MET A 196 -16.82 7.15 -8.73
CA MET A 196 -17.22 7.88 -7.52
C MET A 196 -18.02 9.14 -7.88
N PRO A 197 -19.15 9.38 -7.20
CA PRO A 197 -20.02 10.51 -7.55
C PRO A 197 -19.52 11.86 -7.03
N GLY A 198 -19.92 12.93 -7.72
CA GLY A 198 -19.81 14.30 -7.26
C GLY A 198 -18.39 14.79 -7.00
N VAL A 199 -18.21 15.47 -5.87
CA VAL A 199 -16.93 16.09 -5.47
C VAL A 199 -15.87 15.03 -5.15
N ILE A 200 -16.28 13.90 -4.58
CA ILE A 200 -15.35 12.82 -4.21
C ILE A 200 -14.63 12.30 -5.46
N GLY A 201 -15.35 12.00 -6.54
CA GLY A 201 -14.75 11.54 -7.80
C GLY A 201 -13.80 12.56 -8.44
N LYS A 202 -13.98 13.86 -8.17
CA LYS A 202 -13.10 14.93 -8.68
C LYS A 202 -11.85 15.10 -7.82
N VAL A 203 -11.92 14.89 -6.52
CA VAL A 203 -10.82 15.13 -5.58
C VAL A 203 -9.99 13.87 -5.33
N ALA A 204 -10.62 12.71 -5.21
CA ALA A 204 -9.96 11.44 -4.90
C ALA A 204 -8.77 11.09 -5.81
N PRO A 205 -8.80 11.36 -7.14
CA PRO A 205 -7.65 11.09 -8.01
C PRO A 205 -6.36 11.81 -7.57
N TYR A 206 -6.48 12.98 -6.97
CA TYR A 206 -5.31 13.79 -6.55
C TYR A 206 -4.83 13.49 -5.13
N LEU A 207 -5.47 12.58 -4.41
CA LEU A 207 -5.10 12.21 -3.05
C LEU A 207 -3.99 11.14 -3.03
N PRO A 208 -3.19 11.05 -1.94
CA PRO A 208 -2.14 10.04 -1.83
C PRO A 208 -2.70 8.61 -1.79
N PHE A 209 -3.96 8.42 -1.42
CA PHE A 209 -4.60 7.11 -1.31
C PHE A 209 -4.81 6.47 -2.68
N SER A 210 -5.23 7.26 -3.69
CA SER A 210 -5.35 6.82 -5.09
C SER A 210 -4.00 6.42 -5.67
N ALA A 211 -2.95 7.12 -5.26
CA ALA A 211 -1.59 6.84 -5.68
C ALA A 211 -1.07 5.46 -5.23
N MET A 212 -1.67 4.88 -4.18
CA MET A 212 -1.24 3.59 -3.64
C MET A 212 -1.82 2.40 -4.40
N ILE A 213 -3.07 2.46 -4.84
CA ILE A 213 -3.81 1.31 -5.38
C ILE A 213 -4.33 1.60 -6.78
N TYR A 214 -5.13 2.67 -6.95
CA TYR A 214 -5.81 2.97 -8.19
C TYR A 214 -4.85 3.13 -9.37
N TYR A 215 -3.82 3.96 -9.27
CA TYR A 215 -2.92 4.18 -10.39
C TYR A 215 -2.11 2.95 -10.81
N PRO A 216 -1.52 2.14 -9.92
CA PRO A 216 -0.89 0.88 -10.34
C PRO A 216 -1.86 -0.04 -11.09
N VAL A 217 -3.09 -0.20 -10.58
CA VAL A 217 -4.10 -1.06 -11.20
C VAL A 217 -4.50 -0.55 -12.58
N MET A 218 -4.81 0.75 -12.69
CA MET A 218 -5.17 1.38 -13.95
C MET A 218 -4.03 1.35 -14.97
N THR A 219 -2.78 1.45 -14.50
CA THR A 219 -1.61 1.34 -15.37
C THR A 219 -1.51 -0.06 -15.97
N LEU A 220 -1.71 -1.12 -15.16
CA LEU A 220 -1.68 -2.49 -15.69
C LEU A 220 -2.82 -2.75 -16.67
N LEU A 221 -4.01 -2.20 -16.41
CA LEU A 221 -5.18 -2.31 -17.29
C LEU A 221 -5.12 -1.43 -18.55
N GLU A 222 -4.06 -0.65 -18.73
CA GLU A 222 -3.91 0.32 -19.84
C GLU A 222 -4.99 1.42 -19.86
N LEU A 223 -5.58 1.71 -18.69
CA LEU A 223 -6.63 2.72 -18.48
C LEU A 223 -6.14 3.92 -17.66
N ALA A 224 -4.85 3.97 -17.31
CA ALA A 224 -4.30 5.02 -16.45
C ALA A 224 -4.36 6.40 -17.14
N PRO A 225 -4.82 7.45 -16.42
CA PRO A 225 -4.73 8.80 -16.94
C PRO A 225 -3.26 9.26 -17.06
N PRO A 226 -2.94 10.12 -18.04
CA PRO A 226 -1.55 10.55 -18.32
C PRO A 226 -0.85 11.20 -17.12
N TYR A 227 -1.61 11.85 -16.23
CA TYR A 227 -1.08 12.54 -15.05
C TYR A 227 -0.86 11.61 -13.83
N GLY A 228 -1.29 10.36 -13.89
CA GLY A 228 -1.25 9.44 -12.73
C GLY A 228 0.14 9.27 -12.13
N MET A 229 1.15 9.11 -12.99
CA MET A 229 2.54 9.00 -12.54
C MET A 229 3.05 10.31 -11.90
N LEU A 230 2.63 11.47 -12.38
CA LEU A 230 3.01 12.77 -11.81
C LEU A 230 2.42 12.94 -10.40
N VAL A 231 1.17 12.50 -10.18
CA VAL A 231 0.54 12.51 -8.85
C VAL A 231 1.32 11.61 -7.90
N GLN A 232 1.73 10.42 -8.33
CA GLN A 232 2.54 9.51 -7.51
C GLN A 232 3.89 10.12 -7.15
N VAL A 233 4.62 10.66 -8.11
CA VAL A 233 5.92 11.30 -7.87
C VAL A 233 5.76 12.53 -6.97
N GLY A 234 4.76 13.37 -7.20
CA GLY A 234 4.46 14.53 -6.36
C GLY A 234 4.23 14.13 -4.89
N TRP A 235 3.37 13.14 -4.64
CA TRP A 235 3.14 12.66 -3.27
C TRP A 235 4.36 11.98 -2.66
N ALA A 236 5.13 11.21 -3.42
CA ALA A 236 6.37 10.61 -2.95
C ALA A 236 7.35 11.69 -2.44
N LEU A 237 7.50 12.79 -3.18
CA LEU A 237 8.38 13.92 -2.78
C LEU A 237 7.84 14.65 -1.54
N VAL A 238 6.56 15.04 -1.55
CA VAL A 238 5.92 15.77 -0.44
C VAL A 238 5.97 14.95 0.85
N LEU A 239 5.54 13.70 0.81
CA LEU A 239 5.53 12.85 2.00
C LEU A 239 6.94 12.52 2.50
N THR A 240 7.93 12.40 1.61
CA THR A 240 9.34 12.25 2.01
C THR A 240 9.83 13.48 2.77
N ALA A 241 9.56 14.68 2.25
CA ALA A 241 9.96 15.92 2.94
C ALA A 241 9.28 16.03 4.32
N VAL A 242 7.98 15.75 4.40
CA VAL A 242 7.24 15.75 5.68
C VAL A 242 7.81 14.70 6.64
N ALA A 243 8.06 13.47 6.17
CA ALA A 243 8.62 12.39 7.01
C ALA A 243 10.01 12.74 7.56
N LEU A 244 10.87 13.37 6.75
CA LEU A 244 12.19 13.83 7.19
C LEU A 244 12.07 14.92 8.26
N LEU A 245 11.19 15.92 8.06
CA LEU A 245 10.94 16.99 9.01
C LEU A 245 10.41 16.45 10.35
N VAL A 246 9.38 15.60 10.30
CA VAL A 246 8.78 15.02 11.51
C VAL A 246 9.77 14.11 12.24
N THR A 247 10.62 13.36 11.51
CA THR A 247 11.69 12.55 12.12
C THR A 247 12.69 13.42 12.88
N LYS A 248 13.08 14.58 12.30
CA LYS A 248 13.95 15.55 12.97
C LYS A 248 13.32 16.11 14.26
N MET A 249 12.03 16.41 14.23
CA MET A 249 11.29 16.88 15.40
C MET A 249 11.20 15.80 16.50
N ALA A 250 10.91 14.56 16.11
CA ALA A 250 10.84 13.40 17.02
C ALA A 250 12.19 13.15 17.71
N ARG A 251 13.31 13.26 16.97
CA ARG A 251 14.64 13.12 17.52
C ARG A 251 14.94 14.20 18.58
N ARG A 252 14.63 15.46 18.32
CA ARG A 252 14.79 16.55 19.29
C ARG A 252 13.98 16.31 20.58
N LYS A 253 12.75 15.80 20.43
CA LYS A 253 11.91 15.48 21.59
C LYS A 253 12.52 14.39 22.46
N LEU A 254 13.13 13.38 21.85
CA LEU A 254 13.81 12.29 22.56
C LEU A 254 15.03 12.81 23.35
N GLU A 255 15.82 13.69 22.73
CA GLU A 255 17.00 14.32 23.35
C GLU A 255 16.62 15.14 24.60
N ILE A 256 15.48 15.83 24.59
CA ILE A 256 14.97 16.61 25.74
C ILE A 256 14.46 15.72 26.89
N GLN A 257 13.89 14.56 26.56
CA GLN A 257 13.31 13.65 27.56
C GLN A 257 14.30 12.66 28.15
N GLY A 258 15.44 12.46 27.53
CA GLY A 258 16.47 11.51 27.92
C GLY A 258 17.78 12.13 28.38
N GLY A 259 17.86 13.47 28.50
CA GLY A 259 19.04 14.22 28.95
C GLY A 259 19.07 14.50 30.43
#